data_d10c08983b114b9e0b3fb8bcb99b402c
#
_entry.id   d10c08983b114b9e0b3fb8bcb99b402c
#
_cell.length_a   1.000
_cell.length_b   1.000
_cell.length_c   1.000
_cell.angle_alpha   90.00
_cell.angle_beta   90.00
_cell.angle_gamma   90.00
#
_symmetry.space_group_name_H-M   'P 1'
#
loop_
_entity.id
_entity.type
_entity.pdbx_description
1 polymer ?
#
loop_
_entity_poly.entity_id
_entity_poly.type
_entity_poly.pdbx_seq_one_letter_code
_entity_poly.pdbx_strand_id
1 'polypeptide(L)'
;MGSQNLEGVLKAAGNTVQMLRNSQIGAYVYPVVPSEFYNWRDEQRAWRDSAVLFDQSHHMAELTIKGPDALKLCTYTTINSFANFPLNRAKQMVPTSYDGYVIGDGILFHLDKDELLFVGRAPTVNWLQFHAETGGFKVEFIRDDRSPSNPKGKAVTRRHYRFQIQGPNAKAILDKINGGPIPDVKFFTMDTINIKGRKVRCLRHGMAGAPGLEIWGPYEQAEEIRDYILEQGAEFNIVPVGSRAYASNTLESGWIPSPLPAVYTGEKMKKYREWLPAGSYEATGSIAGSFVSNNIEDYYLTPYELGYGPFVKFDHDFIGREALEQKANQPHRKKVTFAWHADDMAKIYASLFHPGADHYKFFDLPNANYSSSSYDKIVKNGKTVGVSMFGGYSYNERTALSLGVVDPDVNVGEELTLVWGEDGGGTHKTTVERHKQLDVRVTISPVPYSRVVRDTYTEGWRKAQSA
;
A
#
# COMPACT_ATOMS: atom_id res chain seq x y z
N MET A 1 3.29 -35.15 -7.14
CA MET A 1 2.13 -34.42 -6.60
C MET A 1 2.62 -33.03 -6.23
N GLY A 2 1.97 -31.97 -6.68
CA GLY A 2 2.35 -30.60 -6.29
C GLY A 2 2.10 -30.38 -4.79
N SER A 3 2.85 -29.47 -4.19
CA SER A 3 2.68 -29.07 -2.79
C SER A 3 1.26 -28.51 -2.58
N GLN A 4 0.59 -28.90 -1.50
CA GLN A 4 -0.78 -28.46 -1.22
C GLN A 4 -0.83 -27.15 -0.43
N ASN A 5 0.27 -26.77 0.24
CA ASN A 5 0.36 -25.59 1.09
C ASN A 5 1.71 -24.89 0.97
N LEU A 6 1.83 -23.69 1.57
CA LEU A 6 3.05 -22.87 1.52
C LEU A 6 4.26 -23.62 2.11
N GLU A 7 4.11 -24.32 3.23
CA GLU A 7 5.21 -25.07 3.86
C GLU A 7 5.81 -26.10 2.90
N GLY A 8 4.94 -26.82 2.17
CA GLY A 8 5.36 -27.77 1.15
C GLY A 8 6.03 -27.11 -0.06
N VAL A 9 5.56 -25.92 -0.48
CA VAL A 9 6.19 -25.14 -1.55
C VAL A 9 7.60 -24.71 -1.15
N LEU A 10 7.77 -24.21 0.07
CA LEU A 10 9.08 -23.77 0.59
C LEU A 10 10.08 -24.93 0.69
N LYS A 11 9.65 -26.08 1.21
CA LYS A 11 10.47 -27.29 1.29
C LYS A 11 10.92 -27.76 -0.10
N ALA A 12 10.01 -27.73 -1.07
CA ALA A 12 10.34 -28.12 -2.43
C ALA A 12 11.31 -27.16 -3.12
N ALA A 13 11.21 -25.88 -2.81
CA ALA A 13 12.08 -24.84 -3.37
C ALA A 13 13.50 -24.82 -2.77
N GLY A 14 13.65 -25.27 -1.52
CA GLY A 14 14.92 -25.28 -0.78
C GLY A 14 15.40 -23.92 -0.32
N ASN A 15 15.35 -22.89 -1.16
CA ASN A 15 15.67 -21.52 -0.81
C ASN A 15 14.51 -20.58 -1.17
N THR A 16 13.93 -19.93 -0.18
CA THR A 16 12.77 -19.06 -0.32
C THR A 16 13.07 -17.82 -1.17
N VAL A 17 14.24 -17.21 -1.02
CA VAL A 17 14.63 -16.03 -1.80
C VAL A 17 14.72 -16.38 -3.28
N GLN A 18 15.37 -17.50 -3.61
CA GLN A 18 15.45 -17.95 -5.00
C GLN A 18 14.09 -18.29 -5.59
N MET A 19 13.20 -18.91 -4.81
CA MET A 19 11.82 -19.17 -5.21
C MET A 19 11.10 -17.87 -5.60
N LEU A 20 11.14 -16.85 -4.75
CA LEU A 20 10.46 -15.59 -4.99
C LEU A 20 11.11 -14.77 -6.12
N ARG A 21 12.45 -14.82 -6.26
CA ARG A 21 13.16 -14.16 -7.37
C ARG A 21 12.88 -14.81 -8.72
N ASN A 22 12.76 -16.13 -8.76
CA ASN A 22 12.45 -16.88 -9.98
C ASN A 22 10.94 -16.86 -10.33
N SER A 23 10.09 -16.32 -9.46
CA SER A 23 8.67 -16.17 -9.74
C SER A 23 8.42 -15.27 -10.94
N GLN A 24 7.54 -15.72 -11.85
CA GLN A 24 7.11 -14.98 -13.04
C GLN A 24 6.07 -13.90 -12.73
N ILE A 25 5.62 -13.79 -11.48
CA ILE A 25 4.63 -12.79 -11.08
C ILE A 25 5.27 -11.40 -11.13
N GLY A 26 4.67 -10.52 -11.92
CA GLY A 26 5.04 -9.11 -12.03
C GLY A 26 4.46 -8.25 -10.90
N ALA A 27 4.51 -6.94 -11.13
CA ALA A 27 3.86 -5.97 -10.25
C ALA A 27 2.35 -6.18 -10.21
N TYR A 28 1.75 -5.70 -9.13
CA TYR A 28 0.30 -5.72 -9.00
C TYR A 28 -0.37 -4.86 -10.08
N VAL A 29 -1.26 -5.45 -10.83
CA VAL A 29 -2.12 -4.75 -11.80
C VAL A 29 -3.42 -4.34 -11.11
N TYR A 30 -3.76 -3.06 -11.19
CA TYR A 30 -5.00 -2.52 -10.65
C TYR A 30 -6.17 -2.98 -11.51
N PRO A 31 -7.05 -3.84 -10.99
CA PRO A 31 -8.07 -4.48 -11.84
C PRO A 31 -9.25 -3.55 -12.12
N VAL A 32 -9.94 -3.78 -13.25
CA VAL A 32 -11.20 -3.17 -13.68
C VAL A 32 -11.07 -1.69 -14.10
N VAL A 33 -10.34 -0.88 -13.33
CA VAL A 33 -10.15 0.54 -13.67
C VAL A 33 -9.29 0.67 -14.92
N PRO A 34 -9.64 1.49 -15.90
CA PRO A 34 -8.80 1.77 -17.06
C PRO A 34 -7.40 2.24 -16.66
N SER A 35 -6.41 2.03 -17.52
CA SER A 35 -5.04 2.52 -17.27
C SER A 35 -5.01 4.04 -17.13
N GLU A 36 -5.76 4.74 -17.95
CA GLU A 36 -5.90 6.20 -17.99
C GLU A 36 -7.31 6.55 -18.49
N PHE A 37 -7.88 7.64 -17.97
CA PHE A 37 -9.10 8.26 -18.52
C PHE A 37 -8.74 9.41 -19.47
N TYR A 38 -7.70 10.17 -19.11
CA TYR A 38 -7.12 11.24 -19.95
C TYR A 38 -5.66 10.92 -20.22
N ASN A 39 -4.77 11.38 -19.34
CA ASN A 39 -3.38 10.95 -19.25
C ASN A 39 -2.94 11.02 -17.78
N TRP A 40 -2.04 10.15 -17.37
CA TRP A 40 -1.63 10.03 -15.97
C TRP A 40 -1.05 11.33 -15.37
N ARG A 41 -0.49 12.23 -16.19
CA ARG A 41 0.06 13.50 -15.72
C ARG A 41 -1.04 14.47 -15.29
N ASP A 42 -2.09 14.61 -16.10
CA ASP A 42 -3.22 15.46 -15.76
C ASP A 42 -4.02 14.86 -14.59
N GLU A 43 -4.13 13.55 -14.53
CA GLU A 43 -4.77 12.84 -13.42
C GLU A 43 -3.98 13.05 -12.11
N GLN A 44 -2.64 13.01 -12.11
CA GLN A 44 -1.82 13.37 -10.95
C GLN A 44 -1.99 14.83 -10.55
N ARG A 45 -2.01 15.75 -11.51
CA ARG A 45 -2.21 17.18 -11.22
C ARG A 45 -3.55 17.45 -10.58
N ALA A 46 -4.59 16.77 -11.01
CA ALA A 46 -5.95 17.03 -10.55
C ALA A 46 -6.14 16.87 -9.04
N TRP A 47 -5.48 15.91 -8.37
CA TRP A 47 -5.61 15.82 -6.90
C TRP A 47 -4.91 16.95 -6.15
N ARG A 48 -4.00 17.69 -6.81
CA ARG A 48 -3.33 18.86 -6.27
C ARG A 48 -4.05 20.16 -6.60
N ASP A 49 -4.59 20.28 -7.82
CA ASP A 49 -5.07 21.54 -8.39
C ASP A 49 -6.59 21.69 -8.37
N SER A 50 -7.35 20.58 -8.39
CA SER A 50 -8.82 20.59 -8.49
C SER A 50 -9.48 19.51 -7.62
N ALA A 51 -9.90 18.43 -8.21
CA ALA A 51 -10.42 17.25 -7.51
C ALA A 51 -10.31 16.00 -8.35
N VAL A 52 -10.24 14.85 -7.70
CA VAL A 52 -10.22 13.53 -8.32
C VAL A 52 -11.26 12.60 -7.74
N LEU A 53 -11.68 11.63 -8.56
CA LEU A 53 -12.42 10.45 -8.14
C LEU A 53 -11.54 9.22 -8.32
N PHE A 54 -11.14 8.58 -7.23
CA PHE A 54 -10.52 7.27 -7.25
C PHE A 54 -11.59 6.18 -7.11
N ASP A 55 -11.60 5.22 -8.02
CA ASP A 55 -12.39 4.00 -7.85
C ASP A 55 -11.52 2.93 -7.17
N GLN A 56 -11.80 2.66 -5.91
CA GLN A 56 -11.08 1.71 -5.07
C GLN A 56 -11.83 0.38 -4.90
N SER A 57 -12.89 0.17 -5.64
CA SER A 57 -13.81 -0.95 -5.44
C SER A 57 -13.17 -2.33 -5.60
N HIS A 58 -12.06 -2.45 -6.34
CA HIS A 58 -11.55 -3.74 -6.79
C HIS A 58 -10.15 -4.12 -6.28
N HIS A 59 -9.39 -3.20 -5.67
CA HIS A 59 -7.95 -3.42 -5.45
C HIS A 59 -7.57 -3.97 -4.08
N MET A 60 -8.44 -3.86 -3.09
CA MET A 60 -8.23 -4.39 -1.73
C MET A 60 -9.20 -5.54 -1.44
N ALA A 61 -8.80 -6.42 -0.53
CA ALA A 61 -9.71 -7.36 0.08
C ALA A 61 -10.49 -6.67 1.19
N GLU A 62 -11.75 -7.03 1.33
CA GLU A 62 -12.61 -6.67 2.45
C GLU A 62 -12.91 -7.90 3.29
N LEU A 63 -12.80 -7.79 4.61
CA LEU A 63 -13.16 -8.84 5.55
C LEU A 63 -14.12 -8.24 6.59
N THR A 64 -15.39 -8.60 6.48
CA THR A 64 -16.34 -8.33 7.56
C THR A 64 -16.16 -9.38 8.63
N ILE A 65 -15.98 -8.94 9.88
CA ILE A 65 -15.77 -9.78 11.06
C ILE A 65 -16.95 -9.54 12.00
N LYS A 66 -17.77 -10.55 12.22
CA LYS A 66 -18.97 -10.47 13.07
C LYS A 66 -18.85 -11.40 14.25
N GLY A 67 -19.27 -10.93 15.40
CA GLY A 67 -19.38 -11.75 16.60
C GLY A 67 -18.76 -11.10 17.84
N PRO A 68 -19.03 -11.69 19.02
CA PRO A 68 -18.63 -11.11 20.31
C PRO A 68 -17.11 -11.03 20.50
N ASP A 69 -16.34 -11.85 19.79
CA ASP A 69 -14.87 -11.85 19.87
C ASP A 69 -14.20 -11.08 18.72
N ALA A 70 -14.94 -10.36 17.86
CA ALA A 70 -14.38 -9.66 16.70
C ALA A 70 -13.26 -8.67 17.10
N LEU A 71 -13.52 -7.81 18.09
CA LEU A 71 -12.52 -6.85 18.56
C LEU A 71 -11.36 -7.54 19.29
N LYS A 72 -11.64 -8.61 20.04
CA LYS A 72 -10.62 -9.39 20.74
C LYS A 72 -9.64 -10.05 19.76
N LEU A 73 -10.15 -10.62 18.65
CA LEU A 73 -9.32 -11.18 17.60
C LEU A 73 -8.40 -10.12 16.98
N CYS A 74 -8.96 -8.96 16.61
CA CYS A 74 -8.18 -7.85 16.06
C CYS A 74 -7.12 -7.34 17.06
N THR A 75 -7.46 -7.21 18.33
CA THR A 75 -6.53 -6.80 19.39
C THR A 75 -5.38 -7.79 19.55
N TYR A 76 -5.67 -9.08 19.56
CA TYR A 76 -4.67 -10.13 19.71
C TYR A 76 -3.69 -10.25 18.54
N THR A 77 -4.13 -9.91 17.32
CA THR A 77 -3.33 -10.12 16.10
C THR A 77 -2.52 -8.91 15.67
N THR A 78 -2.65 -7.74 16.34
CA THR A 78 -2.04 -6.49 15.89
C THR A 78 -1.35 -5.69 16.97
N ILE A 79 -0.43 -4.83 16.56
CA ILE A 79 0.31 -3.91 17.45
C ILE A 79 -0.56 -2.75 17.97
N ASN A 80 -1.75 -2.55 17.39
CA ASN A 80 -2.59 -1.39 17.67
C ASN A 80 -3.46 -1.61 18.91
N SER A 81 -3.53 -0.63 19.79
CA SER A 81 -4.52 -0.63 20.88
C SER A 81 -5.91 -0.25 20.36
N PHE A 82 -6.89 -1.06 20.72
CA PHE A 82 -8.31 -0.78 20.50
C PHE A 82 -9.07 -0.42 21.78
N ALA A 83 -8.36 -0.12 22.89
CA ALA A 83 -8.98 0.31 24.15
C ALA A 83 -9.89 1.53 23.98
N ASN A 84 -9.54 2.45 23.08
CA ASN A 84 -10.39 3.58 22.67
C ASN A 84 -10.70 3.48 21.19
N PHE A 85 -11.70 2.64 20.86
CA PHE A 85 -12.14 2.42 19.49
C PHE A 85 -13.68 2.41 19.43
N PRO A 86 -14.32 3.59 19.57
CA PRO A 86 -15.78 3.70 19.56
C PRO A 86 -16.36 3.40 18.18
N LEU A 87 -17.67 3.21 18.12
CA LEU A 87 -18.43 3.10 16.88
C LEU A 87 -18.17 4.29 15.94
N ASN A 88 -18.22 4.04 14.66
CA ASN A 88 -17.92 5.02 13.60
C ASN A 88 -16.46 5.57 13.65
N ARG A 89 -15.54 4.79 14.18
CA ARG A 89 -14.11 5.08 14.13
C ARG A 89 -13.42 4.10 13.19
N ALA A 90 -12.39 4.58 12.48
CA ALA A 90 -11.43 3.71 11.82
C ALA A 90 -10.05 3.82 12.48
N LYS A 91 -9.25 2.78 12.35
CA LYS A 91 -7.84 2.77 12.78
C LYS A 91 -6.99 2.02 11.76
N GLN A 92 -5.74 2.45 11.60
CA GLN A 92 -4.72 1.61 10.99
C GLN A 92 -4.65 0.30 11.78
N MET A 93 -4.44 -0.80 11.09
CA MET A 93 -4.29 -2.12 11.68
C MET A 93 -3.05 -2.79 11.07
N VAL A 94 -2.10 -3.16 11.94
CA VAL A 94 -0.80 -3.69 11.51
C VAL A 94 -0.49 -4.99 12.26
N PRO A 95 -0.79 -6.15 11.69
CA PRO A 95 -0.42 -7.43 12.27
C PRO A 95 1.06 -7.74 12.05
N THR A 96 1.63 -8.45 13.03
CA THR A 96 3.02 -8.91 13.02
C THR A 96 3.13 -10.41 13.20
N SER A 97 4.26 -10.97 12.75
CA SER A 97 4.69 -12.32 13.07
C SER A 97 5.11 -12.43 14.53
N TYR A 98 5.35 -13.65 15.01
CA TYR A 98 5.83 -13.88 16.37
C TYR A 98 7.19 -13.22 16.67
N ASP A 99 7.99 -12.97 15.61
CA ASP A 99 9.31 -12.32 15.70
C ASP A 99 9.23 -10.78 15.53
N GLY A 100 8.01 -10.22 15.50
CA GLY A 100 7.76 -8.79 15.45
C GLY A 100 7.94 -8.14 14.07
N TYR A 101 7.98 -8.92 13.00
CA TYR A 101 8.01 -8.40 11.64
C TYR A 101 6.59 -8.26 11.07
N VAL A 102 6.40 -7.27 10.21
CA VAL A 102 5.09 -6.94 9.63
C VAL A 102 4.62 -8.04 8.66
N ILE A 103 3.39 -8.49 8.82
CA ILE A 103 2.70 -9.39 7.89
C ILE A 103 1.98 -8.58 6.81
N GLY A 104 1.39 -7.47 7.19
CA GLY A 104 0.69 -6.55 6.32
C GLY A 104 0.07 -5.41 7.10
N ASP A 105 -0.73 -4.62 6.42
CA ASP A 105 -1.47 -3.52 7.03
C ASP A 105 -2.81 -3.29 6.32
N GLY A 106 -3.63 -2.43 6.90
CA GLY A 106 -4.89 -1.99 6.35
C GLY A 106 -5.65 -1.11 7.32
N ILE A 107 -6.90 -0.85 7.02
CA ILE A 107 -7.77 -0.03 7.84
C ILE A 107 -8.88 -0.90 8.44
N LEU A 108 -9.06 -0.81 9.74
CA LEU A 108 -10.15 -1.45 10.49
C LEU A 108 -11.23 -0.40 10.80
N PHE A 109 -12.47 -0.69 10.43
CA PHE A 109 -13.64 0.13 10.62
C PHE A 109 -14.53 -0.49 11.69
N HIS A 110 -14.96 0.28 12.69
CA HIS A 110 -15.90 -0.16 13.71
C HIS A 110 -17.32 0.22 13.29
N LEU A 111 -18.00 -0.71 12.63
CA LEU A 111 -19.29 -0.46 11.99
C LEU A 111 -20.47 -0.60 12.95
N ASP A 112 -20.44 -1.59 13.83
CA ASP A 112 -21.46 -1.85 14.85
C ASP A 112 -20.80 -2.57 16.05
N LYS A 113 -21.52 -2.73 17.14
CA LYS A 113 -21.04 -3.31 18.41
C LYS A 113 -20.24 -4.60 18.21
N ASP A 114 -20.75 -5.50 17.39
CA ASP A 114 -20.14 -6.82 17.11
C ASP A 114 -19.81 -6.98 15.60
N GLU A 115 -19.60 -5.86 14.87
CA GLU A 115 -19.27 -5.86 13.46
C GLU A 115 -18.12 -4.91 13.14
N LEU A 116 -17.02 -5.51 12.67
CA LEU A 116 -15.85 -4.80 12.16
C LEU A 116 -15.70 -5.07 10.67
N LEU A 117 -15.15 -4.11 9.93
CA LEU A 117 -14.74 -4.29 8.54
C LEU A 117 -13.25 -3.99 8.43
N PHE A 118 -12.48 -4.96 7.98
CA PHE A 118 -11.09 -4.76 7.60
C PHE A 118 -10.99 -4.55 6.07
N VAL A 119 -10.24 -3.53 5.67
CA VAL A 119 -9.92 -3.25 4.26
C VAL A 119 -8.41 -3.21 4.11
N GLY A 120 -7.85 -4.11 3.30
CA GLY A 120 -6.42 -4.22 3.14
C GLY A 120 -6.00 -5.35 2.22
N ARG A 121 -4.81 -5.89 2.42
CA ARG A 121 -4.25 -6.95 1.58
C ARG A 121 -4.52 -8.34 2.12
N ALA A 122 -4.48 -9.33 1.24
CA ALA A 122 -4.73 -10.74 1.54
C ALA A 122 -3.90 -11.31 2.71
N PRO A 123 -2.60 -10.99 2.91
CA PRO A 123 -1.85 -11.52 4.04
C PRO A 123 -2.47 -11.20 5.40
N THR A 124 -2.97 -9.98 5.61
CA THR A 124 -3.66 -9.62 6.85
C THR A 124 -4.98 -10.39 7.00
N VAL A 125 -5.74 -10.51 5.91
CA VAL A 125 -7.01 -11.28 5.91
C VAL A 125 -6.75 -12.74 6.25
N ASN A 126 -5.75 -13.35 5.63
CA ASN A 126 -5.36 -14.74 5.89
C ASN A 126 -4.92 -14.94 7.35
N TRP A 127 -4.15 -14.00 7.90
CA TRP A 127 -3.67 -14.05 9.28
C TRP A 127 -4.82 -13.99 10.29
N LEU A 128 -5.78 -13.10 10.08
CA LEU A 128 -6.99 -13.01 10.91
C LEU A 128 -7.82 -14.30 10.89
N GLN A 129 -8.06 -14.85 9.69
CA GLN A 129 -8.83 -16.09 9.55
C GLN A 129 -8.13 -17.28 10.21
N PHE A 130 -6.82 -17.45 10.01
CA PHE A 130 -6.05 -18.51 10.65
C PHE A 130 -6.17 -18.46 12.17
N HIS A 131 -5.99 -17.27 12.77
CA HIS A 131 -6.07 -17.14 14.22
C HIS A 131 -7.48 -17.31 14.77
N ALA A 132 -8.49 -16.93 14.02
CA ALA A 132 -9.86 -17.20 14.43
C ALA A 132 -10.18 -18.71 14.45
N GLU A 133 -9.79 -19.41 13.36
CA GLU A 133 -10.04 -20.85 13.21
C GLU A 133 -9.26 -21.70 14.25
N THR A 134 -8.04 -21.29 14.58
CA THR A 134 -7.16 -22.03 15.49
C THR A 134 -7.23 -21.57 16.95
N GLY A 135 -7.68 -20.35 17.21
CA GLY A 135 -7.69 -19.72 18.52
C GLY A 135 -9.03 -19.80 19.27
N GLY A 136 -10.06 -20.40 18.65
CA GLY A 136 -11.38 -20.56 19.28
C GLY A 136 -12.16 -19.26 19.46
N PHE A 137 -11.92 -18.23 18.66
CA PHE A 137 -12.67 -16.98 18.68
C PHE A 137 -14.08 -17.18 18.11
N LYS A 138 -15.08 -16.62 18.79
CA LYS A 138 -16.49 -16.64 18.34
C LYS A 138 -16.74 -15.52 17.34
N VAL A 139 -16.35 -15.76 16.08
CA VAL A 139 -16.49 -14.83 14.98
C VAL A 139 -16.95 -15.55 13.72
N GLU A 140 -17.68 -14.83 12.88
CA GLU A 140 -18.02 -15.21 11.51
C GLU A 140 -17.38 -14.23 10.54
N PHE A 141 -16.97 -14.72 9.39
CA PHE A 141 -16.35 -13.91 8.35
C PHE A 141 -17.22 -13.83 7.10
N ILE A 142 -17.26 -12.64 6.51
CA ILE A 142 -17.68 -12.46 5.14
C ILE A 142 -16.48 -11.86 4.41
N ARG A 143 -15.83 -12.70 3.61
CA ARG A 143 -14.65 -12.32 2.84
C ARG A 143 -15.06 -11.90 1.44
N ASP A 144 -14.53 -10.78 0.99
CA ASP A 144 -14.65 -10.26 -0.36
C ASP A 144 -13.24 -9.93 -0.88
N ASP A 145 -12.68 -10.86 -1.64
CA ASP A 145 -11.33 -10.72 -2.15
C ASP A 145 -11.25 -9.63 -3.23
N ARG A 146 -10.06 -9.03 -3.36
CA ARG A 146 -9.78 -8.16 -4.48
C ARG A 146 -10.09 -8.87 -5.81
N SER A 147 -10.54 -8.10 -6.79
CA SER A 147 -10.75 -8.66 -8.12
C SER A 147 -9.43 -9.14 -8.73
N PRO A 148 -9.38 -10.31 -9.37
CA PRO A 148 -8.21 -10.70 -10.13
C PRO A 148 -8.01 -9.73 -11.31
N SER A 149 -6.77 -9.53 -11.72
CA SER A 149 -6.48 -8.95 -13.03
C SER A 149 -7.13 -9.82 -14.08
N ASN A 150 -8.15 -9.30 -14.76
CA ASN A 150 -8.83 -10.07 -15.80
C ASN A 150 -8.57 -9.46 -17.18
N PRO A 151 -7.66 -10.03 -17.97
CA PRO A 151 -7.38 -9.55 -19.32
C PRO A 151 -8.59 -9.65 -20.27
N LYS A 152 -9.63 -10.38 -19.89
CA LYS A 152 -10.88 -10.53 -20.69
C LYS A 152 -11.99 -9.56 -20.23
N GLY A 153 -11.71 -8.62 -19.33
CA GLY A 153 -12.59 -7.49 -19.02
C GLY A 153 -13.90 -7.80 -18.32
N LYS A 154 -14.08 -8.98 -17.73
CA LYS A 154 -15.27 -9.22 -16.89
C LYS A 154 -15.10 -8.53 -15.55
N ALA A 155 -15.95 -7.55 -15.26
CA ALA A 155 -16.07 -6.99 -13.93
C ALA A 155 -16.46 -8.09 -12.92
N VAL A 156 -15.72 -8.17 -11.81
CA VAL A 156 -16.08 -9.03 -10.70
C VAL A 156 -17.04 -8.25 -9.81
N THR A 157 -18.18 -8.83 -9.48
CA THR A 157 -19.13 -8.24 -8.52
C THR A 157 -18.50 -8.22 -7.13
N ARG A 158 -18.50 -7.04 -6.51
CA ARG A 158 -18.06 -6.85 -5.13
C ARG A 158 -19.29 -6.68 -4.21
N ARG A 159 -19.05 -6.69 -2.90
CA ARG A 159 -20.09 -6.35 -1.93
C ARG A 159 -20.33 -4.84 -1.87
N HIS A 160 -19.24 -4.06 -1.91
CA HIS A 160 -19.28 -2.62 -1.85
C HIS A 160 -18.59 -1.98 -3.04
N TYR A 161 -19.13 -0.90 -3.55
CA TYR A 161 -18.32 0.09 -4.22
C TYR A 161 -17.56 0.89 -3.17
N ARG A 162 -16.38 1.38 -3.56
CA ARG A 162 -15.54 2.20 -2.71
C ARG A 162 -14.90 3.28 -3.58
N PHE A 163 -15.30 4.52 -3.33
CA PHE A 163 -14.80 5.67 -4.06
C PHE A 163 -14.14 6.65 -3.12
N GLN A 164 -13.18 7.43 -3.64
CA GLN A 164 -12.59 8.51 -2.88
C GLN A 164 -12.58 9.78 -3.69
N ILE A 165 -13.16 10.84 -3.13
CA ILE A 165 -13.16 12.18 -3.70
C ILE A 165 -12.13 12.99 -2.94
N GLN A 166 -11.10 13.50 -3.65
CA GLN A 166 -9.98 14.23 -3.05
C GLN A 166 -9.57 15.43 -3.88
N GLY A 167 -9.01 16.43 -3.20
CA GLY A 167 -8.46 17.63 -3.81
C GLY A 167 -9.00 18.91 -3.17
N PRO A 168 -8.47 20.08 -3.57
CA PRO A 168 -8.92 21.38 -3.05
C PRO A 168 -10.43 21.60 -3.22
N ASN A 169 -11.00 21.13 -4.34
CA ASN A 169 -12.43 21.29 -4.65
C ASN A 169 -13.31 20.17 -4.10
N ALA A 170 -12.75 19.17 -3.43
CA ALA A 170 -13.51 18.00 -2.95
C ALA A 170 -14.67 18.39 -2.02
N LYS A 171 -14.46 19.37 -1.14
CA LYS A 171 -15.51 19.82 -0.24
C LYS A 171 -16.72 20.42 -0.98
N ALA A 172 -16.47 21.28 -1.97
CA ALA A 172 -17.53 21.89 -2.76
C ALA A 172 -18.35 20.84 -3.53
N ILE A 173 -17.70 19.84 -4.09
CA ILE A 173 -18.34 18.70 -4.75
C ILE A 173 -19.21 17.92 -3.74
N LEU A 174 -18.64 17.58 -2.59
CA LEU A 174 -19.31 16.83 -1.54
C LEU A 174 -20.53 17.58 -0.99
N ASP A 175 -20.43 18.88 -0.75
CA ASP A 175 -21.54 19.72 -0.33
C ASP A 175 -22.67 19.73 -1.39
N LYS A 176 -22.29 19.86 -2.68
CA LYS A 176 -23.25 19.86 -3.79
C LYS A 176 -24.00 18.53 -3.91
N ILE A 177 -23.29 17.40 -3.95
CA ILE A 177 -23.93 16.08 -4.10
C ILE A 177 -24.76 15.69 -2.86
N ASN A 178 -24.40 16.21 -1.68
CA ASN A 178 -25.13 16.02 -0.43
C ASN A 178 -26.42 16.85 -0.38
N GLY A 179 -26.56 17.85 -1.25
CA GLY A 179 -27.68 18.80 -1.24
C GLY A 179 -27.56 19.88 -0.16
N GLY A 180 -26.36 20.16 0.31
CA GLY A 180 -25.99 21.11 1.35
C GLY A 180 -24.71 20.72 2.08
N PRO A 181 -24.25 21.48 3.08
CA PRO A 181 -23.01 21.20 3.78
C PRO A 181 -22.95 19.76 4.32
N ILE A 182 -21.83 19.08 4.08
CA ILE A 182 -21.56 17.77 4.69
C ILE A 182 -21.27 17.92 6.18
N PRO A 183 -21.48 16.87 7.02
CA PRO A 183 -21.05 16.86 8.41
C PRO A 183 -19.55 17.17 8.57
N ASP A 184 -19.17 17.80 9.69
CA ASP A 184 -17.74 17.98 10.04
C ASP A 184 -17.12 16.64 10.51
N VAL A 185 -16.84 15.78 9.56
CA VAL A 185 -16.23 14.47 9.82
C VAL A 185 -14.79 14.65 10.26
N LYS A 186 -14.42 14.17 11.44
CA LYS A 186 -13.03 14.20 11.93
C LYS A 186 -12.16 13.17 11.22
N PHE A 187 -10.85 13.41 11.19
CA PHE A 187 -9.90 12.46 10.60
C PHE A 187 -10.04 11.06 11.20
N PHE A 188 -10.12 10.04 10.35
CA PHE A 188 -10.36 8.63 10.70
C PHE A 188 -11.66 8.39 11.49
N THR A 189 -12.67 9.24 11.29
CA THR A 189 -14.05 8.96 11.73
C THR A 189 -14.97 8.81 10.54
N MET A 190 -16.03 8.06 10.76
CA MET A 190 -17.09 7.80 9.79
C MET A 190 -18.34 8.62 10.09
N ASP A 191 -19.07 8.94 9.05
CA ASP A 191 -20.41 9.53 9.09
C ASP A 191 -21.21 9.05 7.87
N THR A 192 -22.38 9.66 7.66
CA THR A 192 -23.25 9.40 6.53
C THR A 192 -23.55 10.70 5.81
N ILE A 193 -23.43 10.68 4.49
CA ILE A 193 -23.86 11.76 3.60
C ILE A 193 -25.00 11.29 2.69
N ASN A 194 -25.69 12.22 2.06
CA ASN A 194 -26.72 11.91 1.07
C ASN A 194 -26.11 12.06 -0.34
N ILE A 195 -26.28 11.05 -1.17
CA ILE A 195 -25.95 11.15 -2.60
C ILE A 195 -27.15 10.66 -3.38
N LYS A 196 -27.79 11.56 -4.15
CA LYS A 196 -28.94 11.23 -4.98
C LYS A 196 -30.09 10.55 -4.19
N GLY A 197 -30.34 11.04 -2.96
CA GLY A 197 -31.38 10.49 -2.08
C GLY A 197 -31.00 9.22 -1.31
N ARG A 198 -29.78 8.71 -1.51
CA ARG A 198 -29.26 7.52 -0.82
C ARG A 198 -28.36 7.90 0.35
N LYS A 199 -28.50 7.22 1.48
CA LYS A 199 -27.56 7.34 2.60
C LYS A 199 -26.30 6.57 2.26
N VAL A 200 -25.18 7.28 2.13
CA VAL A 200 -23.87 6.74 1.78
C VAL A 200 -22.93 6.92 2.96
N ARG A 201 -22.28 5.87 3.40
CA ARG A 201 -21.25 5.95 4.45
C ARG A 201 -20.01 6.63 3.93
N CYS A 202 -19.36 7.40 4.79
CA CYS A 202 -18.10 8.06 4.46
C CYS A 202 -17.10 7.98 5.61
N LEU A 203 -15.82 7.99 5.24
CA LEU A 203 -14.68 8.09 6.14
C LEU A 203 -13.84 9.29 5.71
N ARG A 204 -13.44 10.14 6.65
CA ARG A 204 -12.44 11.15 6.37
C ARG A 204 -11.04 10.54 6.38
N HIS A 205 -10.58 10.27 5.20
CA HIS A 205 -9.26 9.69 4.90
C HIS A 205 -8.84 10.14 3.49
N GLY A 206 -7.55 10.12 3.17
CA GLY A 206 -7.06 10.53 1.85
C GLY A 206 -5.90 9.68 1.36
N MET A 207 -5.93 9.26 0.10
CA MET A 207 -4.85 8.47 -0.53
C MET A 207 -3.69 9.33 -1.03
N ALA A 208 -4.00 10.47 -1.64
CA ALA A 208 -3.00 11.39 -2.20
C ALA A 208 -2.59 12.51 -1.23
N GLY A 209 -2.97 12.41 0.04
CA GLY A 209 -2.67 13.41 1.05
C GLY A 209 -3.42 14.74 0.86
N ALA A 210 -4.42 14.79 -0.02
CA ALA A 210 -5.29 15.94 -0.23
C ALA A 210 -6.60 15.79 0.58
N PRO A 211 -7.32 16.90 0.87
CA PRO A 211 -8.60 16.83 1.56
C PRO A 211 -9.64 16.01 0.80
N GLY A 212 -10.47 15.27 1.52
CA GLY A 212 -11.55 14.51 0.89
C GLY A 212 -12.21 13.49 1.79
N LEU A 213 -13.12 12.72 1.21
CA LEU A 213 -13.80 11.60 1.84
C LEU A 213 -13.65 10.34 0.99
N GLU A 214 -13.46 9.22 1.66
CA GLU A 214 -13.72 7.91 1.12
C GLU A 214 -15.19 7.58 1.37
N ILE A 215 -15.90 7.07 0.37
CA ILE A 215 -17.31 6.72 0.44
C ILE A 215 -17.53 5.29 -0.04
N TRP A 216 -18.51 4.59 0.54
CA TRP A 216 -18.85 3.24 0.11
C TRP A 216 -20.34 2.93 0.33
N GLY A 217 -20.82 1.98 -0.44
CA GLY A 217 -22.18 1.48 -0.40
C GLY A 217 -22.32 0.18 -1.18
N PRO A 218 -23.55 -0.34 -1.32
CA PRO A 218 -23.84 -1.57 -2.08
C PRO A 218 -23.31 -1.48 -3.52
N TYR A 219 -22.60 -2.51 -3.97
CA TYR A 219 -21.89 -2.51 -5.26
C TYR A 219 -22.81 -2.28 -6.47
N GLU A 220 -24.06 -2.73 -6.40
CA GLU A 220 -25.06 -2.53 -7.46
C GLU A 220 -25.38 -1.05 -7.71
N GLN A 221 -25.02 -0.15 -6.81
CA GLN A 221 -25.20 1.31 -6.95
C GLN A 221 -23.95 2.00 -7.51
N ALA A 222 -22.87 1.27 -7.73
CA ALA A 222 -21.56 1.83 -8.07
C ALA A 222 -21.58 2.75 -9.28
N GLU A 223 -22.15 2.28 -10.38
CA GLU A 223 -22.18 3.02 -11.65
C GLU A 223 -23.02 4.30 -11.53
N GLU A 224 -24.22 4.18 -10.95
CA GLU A 224 -25.11 5.32 -10.74
C GLU A 224 -24.47 6.41 -9.86
N ILE A 225 -23.84 6.01 -8.77
CA ILE A 225 -23.19 6.94 -7.83
C ILE A 225 -21.95 7.57 -8.45
N ARG A 226 -21.11 6.78 -9.13
CA ARG A 226 -19.91 7.28 -9.84
C ARG A 226 -20.28 8.35 -10.88
N ASP A 227 -21.24 8.02 -11.75
CA ASP A 227 -21.62 8.89 -12.85
C ASP A 227 -22.25 10.19 -12.34
N TYR A 228 -23.09 10.09 -11.29
CA TYR A 228 -23.64 11.28 -10.63
C TYR A 228 -22.57 12.18 -10.01
N ILE A 229 -21.55 11.59 -9.33
CA ILE A 229 -20.44 12.37 -8.77
C ILE A 229 -19.68 13.09 -9.88
N LEU A 230 -19.37 12.40 -10.99
CA LEU A 230 -18.64 13.00 -12.11
C LEU A 230 -19.45 14.10 -12.80
N GLU A 231 -20.75 13.88 -13.01
CA GLU A 231 -21.65 14.88 -13.57
C GLU A 231 -21.72 16.14 -12.69
N GLN A 232 -22.02 15.99 -11.41
CA GLN A 232 -22.16 17.11 -10.47
C GLN A 232 -20.82 17.79 -10.16
N GLY A 233 -19.72 17.05 -10.24
CA GLY A 233 -18.37 17.54 -10.01
C GLY A 233 -17.71 18.22 -11.23
N ALA A 234 -18.34 18.15 -12.41
CA ALA A 234 -17.76 18.67 -13.64
C ALA A 234 -17.42 20.18 -13.57
N GLU A 235 -18.27 20.99 -12.97
CA GLU A 235 -18.01 22.42 -12.77
C GLU A 235 -16.84 22.74 -11.84
N PHE A 236 -16.43 21.76 -11.01
CA PHE A 236 -15.30 21.85 -10.10
C PHE A 236 -14.03 21.17 -10.68
N ASN A 237 -14.07 20.78 -11.95
CA ASN A 237 -13.01 20.09 -12.64
C ASN A 237 -12.57 18.78 -11.97
N ILE A 238 -13.55 17.94 -11.57
CA ILE A 238 -13.27 16.60 -11.07
C ILE A 238 -12.73 15.70 -12.19
N VAL A 239 -11.69 14.93 -11.91
CA VAL A 239 -11.06 14.01 -12.86
C VAL A 239 -11.13 12.58 -12.32
N PRO A 240 -11.69 11.61 -13.06
CA PRO A 240 -11.54 10.21 -12.72
C PRO A 240 -10.08 9.79 -12.91
N VAL A 241 -9.55 8.95 -12.01
CA VAL A 241 -8.13 8.56 -12.01
C VAL A 241 -7.97 7.12 -12.47
N GLY A 242 -7.15 6.93 -13.50
CA GLY A 242 -6.76 5.63 -14.01
C GLY A 242 -5.75 4.89 -13.13
N SER A 243 -5.59 3.61 -13.38
CA SER A 243 -4.74 2.73 -12.56
C SER A 243 -3.26 3.13 -12.55
N ARG A 244 -2.75 3.75 -13.63
CA ARG A 244 -1.35 4.23 -13.70
C ARG A 244 -1.11 5.38 -12.72
N ALA A 245 -1.92 6.42 -12.76
CA ALA A 245 -1.80 7.55 -11.84
C ALA A 245 -2.11 7.13 -10.40
N TYR A 246 -3.16 6.33 -10.19
CA TYR A 246 -3.55 5.87 -8.85
C TYR A 246 -2.38 5.23 -8.09
N ALA A 247 -1.66 4.30 -8.70
CA ALA A 247 -0.58 3.60 -8.03
C ALA A 247 0.60 4.51 -7.61
N SER A 248 0.74 5.70 -8.23
CA SER A 248 1.80 6.66 -7.91
C SER A 248 1.50 7.57 -6.71
N ASN A 249 0.25 7.63 -6.22
CA ASN A 249 -0.11 8.53 -5.12
C ASN A 249 0.70 8.28 -3.83
N THR A 250 1.14 7.04 -3.61
CA THR A 250 1.92 6.65 -2.45
C THR A 250 3.30 7.33 -2.40
N LEU A 251 3.86 7.72 -3.54
CA LEU A 251 5.14 8.44 -3.61
C LEU A 251 5.06 9.81 -2.91
N GLU A 252 3.91 10.47 -3.01
CA GLU A 252 3.67 11.76 -2.35
C GLU A 252 3.26 11.60 -0.88
N SER A 253 2.45 10.59 -0.57
CA SER A 253 1.94 10.35 0.79
C SER A 253 2.86 9.51 1.68
N GLY A 254 3.82 8.81 1.10
CA GLY A 254 4.85 8.08 1.84
C GLY A 254 4.39 6.74 2.45
N TRP A 255 3.31 6.16 1.96
CA TRP A 255 2.91 4.81 2.35
C TRP A 255 3.62 3.77 1.48
N ILE A 256 4.30 2.80 2.09
CA ILE A 256 4.94 1.68 1.38
C ILE A 256 3.90 0.57 1.20
N PRO A 257 3.40 0.32 -0.02
CA PRO A 257 2.22 -0.52 -0.23
C PRO A 257 2.47 -2.02 -0.17
N SER A 258 3.71 -2.47 -0.20
CA SER A 258 4.00 -3.90 -0.40
C SER A 258 5.30 -4.35 0.25
N PRO A 259 5.44 -4.22 1.58
CA PRO A 259 6.50 -4.95 2.26
C PRO A 259 6.27 -6.45 2.08
N LEU A 260 7.35 -7.24 2.04
CA LEU A 260 7.24 -8.69 1.99
C LEU A 260 6.59 -9.20 3.28
N PRO A 261 5.51 -9.98 3.21
CA PRO A 261 4.89 -10.55 4.42
C PRO A 261 5.88 -11.44 5.18
N ALA A 262 6.04 -11.22 6.48
CA ALA A 262 6.97 -11.97 7.32
C ALA A 262 6.39 -13.34 7.74
N VAL A 263 6.22 -14.23 6.76
CA VAL A 263 5.55 -15.53 6.98
C VAL A 263 6.42 -16.74 6.65
N TYR A 264 7.55 -16.54 5.98
CA TYR A 264 8.32 -17.63 5.38
C TYR A 264 9.28 -18.34 6.35
N THR A 265 9.56 -17.75 7.51
CA THR A 265 10.49 -18.29 8.52
C THR A 265 9.83 -18.43 9.88
N GLY A 266 10.59 -18.92 10.87
CA GLY A 266 10.14 -19.11 12.24
C GLY A 266 9.36 -20.41 12.45
N GLU A 267 9.71 -21.17 13.50
CA GLU A 267 9.03 -22.43 13.82
C GLU A 267 7.56 -22.19 14.28
N LYS A 268 7.32 -21.09 15.01
CA LYS A 268 5.95 -20.71 15.42
C LYS A 268 5.03 -20.40 14.23
N MET A 269 5.59 -20.00 13.08
CA MET A 269 4.85 -19.70 11.85
C MET A 269 4.50 -20.97 11.03
N LYS A 270 5.06 -22.13 11.34
CA LYS A 270 4.90 -23.35 10.56
C LYS A 270 3.44 -23.77 10.39
N LYS A 271 2.66 -23.76 11.47
CA LYS A 271 1.22 -24.09 11.40
C LYS A 271 0.46 -23.17 10.45
N TYR A 272 0.81 -21.89 10.43
CA TYR A 272 0.23 -20.94 9.49
C TYR A 272 0.63 -21.26 8.04
N ARG A 273 1.90 -21.57 7.79
CA ARG A 273 2.36 -21.99 6.45
C ARG A 273 1.74 -23.31 5.98
N GLU A 274 1.44 -24.23 6.90
CA GLU A 274 0.72 -25.48 6.61
C GLU A 274 -0.78 -25.22 6.33
N TRP A 275 -1.36 -24.17 6.90
CA TRP A 275 -2.73 -23.74 6.67
C TRP A 275 -2.89 -22.98 5.33
N LEU A 276 -1.90 -22.18 4.92
CA LEU A 276 -1.93 -21.41 3.68
C LEU A 276 -1.89 -22.30 2.44
N PRO A 277 -2.85 -22.20 1.51
CA PRO A 277 -2.81 -22.96 0.25
C PRO A 277 -1.58 -22.62 -0.59
N ALA A 278 -1.11 -23.56 -1.40
CA ALA A 278 0.02 -23.37 -2.34
C ALA A 278 -0.24 -22.29 -3.42
N GLY A 279 -1.49 -21.89 -3.62
CA GLY A 279 -1.89 -20.78 -4.49
C GLY A 279 -2.19 -19.47 -3.76
N SER A 280 -1.88 -19.37 -2.46
CA SER A 280 -2.09 -18.13 -1.69
C SER A 280 -1.24 -16.98 -2.22
N TYR A 281 -1.60 -15.75 -1.83
CA TYR A 281 -0.81 -14.56 -2.15
C TYR A 281 0.65 -14.72 -1.74
N GLU A 282 0.90 -15.28 -0.57
CA GLU A 282 2.22 -15.50 0.01
C GLU A 282 3.01 -16.56 -0.76
N ALA A 283 2.34 -17.59 -1.26
CA ALA A 283 2.97 -18.65 -2.04
C ALA A 283 3.31 -18.24 -3.48
N THR A 284 2.63 -17.22 -4.01
CA THR A 284 2.76 -16.76 -5.40
C THR A 284 3.41 -15.37 -5.51
N GLY A 285 4.00 -14.86 -4.44
CA GLY A 285 4.71 -13.58 -4.43
C GLY A 285 5.98 -13.58 -5.29
N SER A 286 6.56 -12.40 -5.47
CA SER A 286 7.81 -12.22 -6.19
C SER A 286 8.69 -11.12 -5.57
N ILE A 287 10.00 -11.30 -5.66
CA ILE A 287 10.99 -10.31 -5.27
C ILE A 287 11.79 -9.88 -6.51
N ALA A 288 12.14 -8.60 -6.60
CA ALA A 288 13.03 -8.03 -7.60
C ALA A 288 13.97 -6.97 -6.97
N GLY A 289 14.87 -6.42 -7.79
CA GLY A 289 15.79 -5.36 -7.41
C GLY A 289 17.21 -5.83 -7.15
N SER A 290 18.11 -4.88 -6.98
CA SER A 290 19.56 -5.11 -6.85
C SER A 290 20.01 -5.61 -5.48
N PHE A 291 19.15 -5.48 -4.44
CA PHE A 291 19.47 -6.05 -3.12
C PHE A 291 19.29 -7.56 -3.15
N VAL A 292 20.36 -8.29 -2.88
CA VAL A 292 20.37 -9.76 -2.86
C VAL A 292 20.92 -10.26 -1.54
N SER A 293 20.14 -11.08 -0.86
CA SER A 293 20.55 -11.91 0.27
C SER A 293 19.99 -13.32 0.08
N ASN A 294 20.66 -14.32 0.62
CA ASN A 294 20.13 -15.71 0.66
C ASN A 294 19.24 -15.96 1.87
N ASN A 295 19.19 -15.02 2.82
CA ASN A 295 18.32 -15.05 3.98
C ASN A 295 17.08 -14.19 3.75
N ILE A 296 15.91 -14.81 3.76
CA ILE A 296 14.64 -14.11 3.53
C ILE A 296 14.32 -13.08 4.62
N GLU A 297 14.84 -13.23 5.82
CA GLU A 297 14.60 -12.29 6.93
C GLU A 297 15.23 -10.91 6.68
N ASP A 298 16.26 -10.82 5.82
CA ASP A 298 16.87 -9.55 5.45
C ASP A 298 15.92 -8.65 4.61
N TYR A 299 14.84 -9.23 4.12
CA TYR A 299 13.77 -8.51 3.41
C TYR A 299 12.59 -8.12 4.31
N TYR A 300 12.55 -8.58 5.55
CA TYR A 300 11.48 -8.26 6.48
C TYR A 300 11.67 -6.88 7.11
N LEU A 301 10.56 -6.26 7.46
CA LEU A 301 10.53 -4.97 8.13
C LEU A 301 9.70 -5.05 9.41
N THR A 302 10.17 -4.34 10.42
CA THR A 302 9.44 -4.14 11.65
C THR A 302 8.43 -2.97 11.50
N PRO A 303 7.44 -2.85 12.39
CA PRO A 303 6.57 -1.67 12.43
C PRO A 303 7.34 -0.36 12.61
N TYR A 304 8.46 -0.38 13.34
CA TYR A 304 9.30 0.81 13.55
C TYR A 304 9.88 1.32 12.24
N GLU A 305 10.42 0.43 11.42
CA GLU A 305 11.03 0.75 10.13
C GLU A 305 10.02 1.26 9.10
N LEU A 306 8.77 0.78 9.17
CA LEU A 306 7.68 1.26 8.31
C LEU A 306 7.01 2.54 8.80
N GLY A 307 7.49 3.11 9.91
CA GLY A 307 6.93 4.33 10.50
C GLY A 307 5.66 4.11 11.32
N TYR A 308 5.36 2.86 11.67
CA TYR A 308 4.24 2.48 12.54
C TYR A 308 4.60 2.44 14.02
N GLY A 309 5.83 2.83 14.40
CA GLY A 309 6.27 2.88 15.80
C GLY A 309 5.28 3.55 16.76
N PRO A 310 4.66 4.72 16.43
CA PRO A 310 3.66 5.35 17.28
C PRO A 310 2.40 4.51 17.51
N PHE A 311 2.13 3.51 16.65
CA PHE A 311 0.98 2.61 16.78
C PHE A 311 1.28 1.36 17.61
N VAL A 312 2.55 1.03 17.86
CA VAL A 312 2.93 -0.07 18.76
C VAL A 312 2.53 0.30 20.17
N LYS A 313 1.60 -0.47 20.75
CA LYS A 313 1.09 -0.25 22.10
C LYS A 313 1.23 -1.53 22.91
N PHE A 314 1.90 -1.42 24.07
CA PHE A 314 2.12 -2.54 24.97
C PHE A 314 1.10 -2.60 26.13
N ASP A 315 -0.06 -1.94 25.94
CA ASP A 315 -1.19 -1.94 26.87
C ASP A 315 -2.12 -3.16 26.72
N HIS A 316 -1.82 -4.04 25.79
CA HIS A 316 -2.55 -5.29 25.53
C HIS A 316 -1.60 -6.41 25.12
N ASP A 317 -2.07 -7.64 25.16
CA ASP A 317 -1.33 -8.79 24.65
C ASP A 317 -1.60 -8.97 23.15
N PHE A 318 -0.54 -9.20 22.39
CA PHE A 318 -0.62 -9.41 20.94
C PHE A 318 0.54 -10.26 20.40
N ILE A 319 0.35 -10.85 19.23
CA ILE A 319 1.37 -11.66 18.56
C ILE A 319 2.57 -10.79 18.17
N GLY A 320 3.77 -11.17 18.60
CA GLY A 320 5.02 -10.44 18.37
C GLY A 320 5.35 -9.39 19.43
N ARG A 321 4.52 -9.24 20.49
CA ARG A 321 4.74 -8.26 21.57
C ARG A 321 6.12 -8.38 22.19
N GLU A 322 6.49 -9.57 22.64
CA GLU A 322 7.78 -9.81 23.32
C GLU A 322 8.97 -9.38 22.44
N ALA A 323 8.95 -9.77 21.17
CA ALA A 323 9.98 -9.38 20.21
C ALA A 323 10.04 -7.86 19.97
N LEU A 324 8.89 -7.19 19.94
CA LEU A 324 8.83 -5.74 19.74
C LEU A 324 9.22 -4.96 20.99
N GLU A 325 8.92 -5.46 22.20
CA GLU A 325 9.41 -4.87 23.46
C GLU A 325 10.94 -4.90 23.53
N GLN A 326 11.58 -6.00 23.10
CA GLN A 326 13.04 -6.11 23.03
C GLN A 326 13.66 -5.14 22.01
N LYS A 327 12.95 -4.90 20.91
CA LYS A 327 13.41 -3.99 19.85
C LYS A 327 13.13 -2.51 20.18
N ALA A 328 12.13 -2.18 20.99
CA ALA A 328 11.59 -0.82 21.17
C ALA A 328 12.64 0.27 21.47
N ASN A 329 13.68 -0.08 22.23
CA ASN A 329 14.74 0.86 22.62
C ASN A 329 16.03 0.72 21.80
N GLN A 330 16.01 -0.08 20.73
CA GLN A 330 17.15 -0.26 19.84
C GLN A 330 17.10 0.78 18.71
N PRO A 331 18.25 1.14 18.10
CA PRO A 331 18.26 1.90 16.86
C PRO A 331 17.53 1.14 15.75
N HIS A 332 16.62 1.79 15.04
CA HIS A 332 15.91 1.21 13.90
C HIS A 332 16.31 1.90 12.61
N ARG A 333 16.29 1.15 11.51
CA ARG A 333 16.22 1.77 10.19
C ARG A 333 15.00 2.70 10.15
N LYS A 334 15.09 3.77 9.42
CA LYS A 334 14.03 4.76 9.30
C LYS A 334 13.49 4.84 7.89
N LYS A 335 12.19 5.00 7.79
CA LYS A 335 11.51 5.21 6.51
C LYS A 335 11.89 6.58 5.95
N VAL A 336 12.23 6.61 4.66
CA VAL A 336 12.61 7.82 3.92
C VAL A 336 12.05 7.81 2.52
N THR A 337 12.11 8.96 1.86
CA THR A 337 11.93 9.08 0.41
C THR A 337 13.31 9.32 -0.22
N PHE A 338 13.59 8.62 -1.32
CA PHE A 338 14.76 8.85 -2.17
C PHE A 338 14.32 9.71 -3.35
N ALA A 339 14.89 10.91 -3.49
CA ALA A 339 14.71 11.77 -4.66
C ALA A 339 15.84 11.47 -5.65
N TRP A 340 15.52 10.97 -6.84
CA TRP A 340 16.48 10.52 -7.84
C TRP A 340 17.04 11.69 -8.63
N HIS A 341 18.34 11.65 -8.91
CA HIS A 341 19.02 12.72 -9.61
C HIS A 341 18.63 12.74 -11.11
N ALA A 342 18.24 13.90 -11.61
CA ALA A 342 17.70 14.08 -12.98
C ALA A 342 18.67 13.63 -14.08
N ASP A 343 19.96 13.93 -13.96
CA ASP A 343 20.96 13.55 -14.97
C ASP A 343 21.13 12.02 -15.05
N ASP A 344 21.00 11.32 -13.94
CA ASP A 344 21.11 9.86 -13.91
C ASP A 344 19.85 9.22 -14.50
N MET A 345 18.66 9.84 -14.24
CA MET A 345 17.42 9.47 -14.93
C MET A 345 17.53 9.66 -16.45
N ALA A 346 18.12 10.78 -16.90
CA ALA A 346 18.37 11.04 -18.32
C ALA A 346 19.26 9.95 -18.96
N LYS A 347 20.27 9.42 -18.25
CA LYS A 347 21.12 8.31 -18.75
C LYS A 347 20.29 7.04 -18.98
N ILE A 348 19.35 6.72 -18.08
CA ILE A 348 18.47 5.55 -18.25
C ILE A 348 17.74 5.64 -19.59
N TYR A 349 17.06 6.77 -19.82
CA TYR A 349 16.28 6.95 -21.06
C TYR A 349 17.17 7.08 -22.28
N ALA A 350 18.30 7.79 -22.23
CA ALA A 350 19.22 7.92 -23.33
C ALA A 350 19.74 6.56 -23.83
N SER A 351 19.96 5.61 -22.91
CA SER A 351 20.45 4.27 -23.26
C SER A 351 19.49 3.49 -24.18
N LEU A 352 18.20 3.79 -24.16
CA LEU A 352 17.18 3.13 -24.97
C LEU A 352 17.26 3.50 -26.45
N PHE A 353 17.98 4.59 -26.80
CA PHE A 353 18.13 5.09 -28.16
C PHE A 353 19.45 4.68 -28.81
N HIS A 354 20.16 3.70 -28.24
CA HIS A 354 21.39 3.16 -28.80
C HIS A 354 21.20 1.70 -29.24
N PRO A 355 20.74 1.45 -30.49
CA PRO A 355 20.51 0.09 -30.98
C PRO A 355 21.76 -0.77 -30.89
N GLY A 356 21.63 -2.02 -30.45
CA GLY A 356 22.71 -3.01 -30.36
C GLY A 356 23.62 -2.87 -29.15
N ALA A 357 23.43 -1.87 -28.27
CA ALA A 357 24.11 -1.75 -26.99
C ALA A 357 23.25 -2.25 -25.83
N ASP A 358 23.89 -2.74 -24.77
CA ASP A 358 23.17 -3.03 -23.52
C ASP A 358 22.62 -1.73 -22.94
N HIS A 359 21.31 -1.70 -22.70
CA HIS A 359 20.62 -0.56 -22.06
C HIS A 359 20.51 -0.76 -20.55
N TYR A 360 20.25 0.32 -19.82
CA TYR A 360 19.92 0.27 -18.39
C TYR A 360 18.50 -0.24 -18.19
N LYS A 361 18.22 -0.80 -17.00
CA LYS A 361 16.86 -1.19 -16.64
C LYS A 361 15.89 -0.04 -16.91
N PHE A 362 14.84 -0.32 -17.68
CA PHE A 362 13.82 0.68 -17.98
C PHE A 362 13.17 1.20 -16.70
N PHE A 363 12.92 2.49 -16.63
CA PHE A 363 12.15 3.12 -15.57
C PHE A 363 10.81 3.55 -16.12
N ASP A 364 9.76 2.76 -15.90
CA ASP A 364 8.43 3.06 -16.42
C ASP A 364 7.79 4.24 -15.66
N LEU A 365 7.12 5.11 -16.39
CA LEU A 365 6.42 6.26 -15.86
C LEU A 365 4.90 5.99 -15.84
N PRO A 366 4.22 6.30 -14.77
CA PRO A 366 4.69 6.87 -13.50
C PRO A 366 5.12 5.83 -12.45
N ASN A 367 5.14 4.53 -12.74
CA ASN A 367 5.46 3.46 -11.78
C ASN A 367 6.52 2.51 -12.33
N ALA A 368 7.64 2.39 -11.63
CA ALA A 368 8.77 1.55 -12.02
C ALA A 368 8.89 0.30 -11.12
N ASN A 369 7.78 -0.38 -10.87
CA ASN A 369 7.73 -1.58 -10.04
C ASN A 369 7.42 -2.80 -10.90
N TYR A 370 8.27 -3.83 -10.84
CA TYR A 370 8.22 -5.01 -11.72
C TYR A 370 7.99 -6.33 -10.98
N SER A 371 7.75 -6.27 -9.68
CA SER A 371 7.48 -7.43 -8.82
C SER A 371 6.44 -7.08 -7.76
N SER A 372 5.95 -8.07 -7.03
CA SER A 372 5.08 -7.81 -5.90
C SER A 372 5.81 -7.08 -4.75
N SER A 373 7.14 -7.28 -4.64
CA SER A 373 7.98 -6.58 -3.66
C SER A 373 9.35 -6.33 -4.30
N SER A 374 9.75 -5.06 -4.41
CA SER A 374 11.04 -4.65 -4.99
C SER A 374 11.98 -4.18 -3.89
N TYR A 375 13.28 -4.47 -4.05
CA TYR A 375 14.34 -4.08 -3.12
C TYR A 375 15.59 -3.71 -3.92
N ASP A 376 15.85 -2.41 -4.08
CA ASP A 376 17.09 -1.92 -4.67
C ASP A 376 18.00 -1.42 -3.56
N LYS A 377 19.27 -1.84 -3.58
CA LYS A 377 20.23 -1.49 -2.51
C LYS A 377 20.61 -0.02 -2.55
N ILE A 378 20.68 0.58 -1.37
CA ILE A 378 21.21 1.93 -1.13
C ILE A 378 22.61 1.77 -0.54
N VAL A 379 23.59 2.43 -1.15
CA VAL A 379 25.01 2.28 -0.83
C VAL A 379 25.62 3.59 -0.35
N LYS A 380 26.38 3.53 0.75
CA LYS A 380 27.20 4.60 1.30
C LYS A 380 28.62 4.06 1.53
N ASN A 381 29.63 4.67 0.90
CA ASN A 381 31.03 4.26 1.03
C ASN A 381 31.27 2.74 0.81
N GLY A 382 30.62 2.18 -0.22
CA GLY A 382 30.72 0.76 -0.58
C GLY A 382 29.93 -0.21 0.31
N LYS A 383 29.19 0.27 1.32
CA LYS A 383 28.37 -0.56 2.19
C LYS A 383 26.89 -0.34 1.91
N THR A 384 26.09 -1.39 1.92
CA THR A 384 24.64 -1.29 1.88
C THR A 384 24.15 -0.74 3.21
N VAL A 385 23.44 0.41 3.15
CA VAL A 385 22.89 1.13 4.30
C VAL A 385 21.37 1.29 4.23
N GLY A 386 20.73 0.64 3.29
CA GLY A 386 19.28 0.70 3.14
C GLY A 386 18.78 0.01 1.88
N VAL A 387 17.47 0.05 1.72
CA VAL A 387 16.77 -0.49 0.53
C VAL A 387 15.69 0.45 0.06
N SER A 388 15.59 0.60 -1.25
CA SER A 388 14.49 1.27 -1.96
C SER A 388 13.48 0.21 -2.39
N MET A 389 12.18 0.45 -2.14
CA MET A 389 11.16 -0.59 -2.26
C MET A 389 10.04 -0.28 -3.24
N PHE A 390 9.71 0.96 -3.46
CA PHE A 390 8.62 1.38 -4.34
C PHE A 390 9.02 2.63 -5.09
N GLY A 391 9.20 2.53 -6.41
CA GLY A 391 9.70 3.59 -7.26
C GLY A 391 8.70 4.06 -8.30
N GLY A 392 8.80 5.32 -8.67
CA GLY A 392 7.99 5.93 -9.73
C GLY A 392 8.26 7.43 -9.87
N TYR A 393 7.36 8.12 -10.55
CA TYR A 393 7.50 9.55 -10.86
C TYR A 393 6.29 10.34 -10.38
N SER A 394 6.53 11.41 -9.63
CA SER A 394 5.52 12.41 -9.32
C SER A 394 5.60 13.58 -10.30
N TYR A 395 4.53 13.77 -11.07
CA TYR A 395 4.42 14.93 -11.95
C TYR A 395 4.22 16.24 -11.16
N ASN A 396 3.58 16.16 -9.99
CA ASN A 396 3.39 17.30 -9.08
C ASN A 396 4.72 17.79 -8.50
N GLU A 397 5.62 16.87 -8.14
CA GLU A 397 6.93 17.17 -7.58
C GLU A 397 8.04 17.25 -8.65
N ARG A 398 7.75 16.91 -9.91
CA ARG A 398 8.67 16.92 -11.05
C ARG A 398 9.94 16.10 -10.84
N THR A 399 9.83 14.99 -10.11
CA THR A 399 10.98 14.15 -9.82
C THR A 399 10.61 12.67 -9.74
N ALA A 400 11.56 11.82 -10.06
CA ALA A 400 11.49 10.40 -9.75
C ALA A 400 11.74 10.21 -8.26
N LEU A 401 10.90 9.43 -7.63
CA LEU A 401 10.91 9.17 -6.20
C LEU A 401 10.88 7.66 -5.95
N SER A 402 11.48 7.25 -4.85
CA SER A 402 11.17 5.93 -4.30
C SER A 402 11.10 5.96 -2.79
N LEU A 403 10.30 5.05 -2.24
CA LEU A 403 10.12 4.87 -0.80
C LEU A 403 10.97 3.71 -0.31
N GLY A 404 11.53 3.82 0.87
CA GLY A 404 12.27 2.71 1.47
C GLY A 404 12.76 3.03 2.86
N VAL A 405 13.80 2.31 3.28
CA VAL A 405 14.38 2.43 4.62
C VAL A 405 15.89 2.57 4.55
N VAL A 406 16.45 3.31 5.50
CA VAL A 406 17.91 3.49 5.66
C VAL A 406 18.32 3.29 7.11
N ASP A 407 19.59 2.99 7.32
CA ASP A 407 20.19 2.88 8.64
C ASP A 407 20.02 4.18 9.46
N PRO A 408 19.97 4.07 10.80
CA PRO A 408 19.62 5.20 11.66
C PRO A 408 20.60 6.37 11.62
N ASP A 409 21.84 6.15 11.20
CA ASP A 409 22.88 7.19 11.07
C ASP A 409 22.85 7.96 9.74
N VAL A 410 22.04 7.52 8.77
CA VAL A 410 21.83 8.25 7.51
C VAL A 410 20.90 9.43 7.73
N ASN A 411 21.24 10.63 7.26
CA ASN A 411 20.47 11.85 7.50
C ASN A 411 19.74 12.36 6.26
N VAL A 412 18.63 13.05 6.49
CA VAL A 412 17.94 13.79 5.42
C VAL A 412 18.89 14.85 4.86
N GLY A 413 18.92 14.96 3.54
CA GLY A 413 19.84 15.83 2.79
C GLY A 413 21.13 15.16 2.33
N GLU A 414 21.47 13.97 2.84
CA GLU A 414 22.62 13.22 2.32
C GLU A 414 22.35 12.70 0.89
N GLU A 415 23.39 12.73 0.06
CA GLU A 415 23.39 12.08 -1.25
C GLU A 415 24.03 10.69 -1.13
N LEU A 416 23.31 9.67 -1.57
CA LEU A 416 23.73 8.27 -1.57
C LEU A 416 23.61 7.67 -2.97
N THR A 417 24.04 6.43 -3.12
CA THR A 417 23.94 5.68 -4.37
C THR A 417 22.82 4.63 -4.27
N LEU A 418 21.86 4.68 -5.16
CA LEU A 418 20.89 3.63 -5.42
C LEU A 418 21.38 2.81 -6.62
N VAL A 419 21.53 1.50 -6.45
CA VAL A 419 21.88 0.61 -7.56
C VAL A 419 20.61 0.19 -8.29
N TRP A 420 20.38 0.75 -9.47
CA TRP A 420 19.19 0.46 -10.29
C TRP A 420 19.46 -0.67 -11.29
N GLY A 421 18.66 -1.71 -11.23
CA GLY A 421 18.81 -2.90 -12.07
C GLY A 421 19.34 -4.11 -11.30
N GLU A 422 18.98 -5.32 -11.76
CA GLU A 422 19.38 -6.57 -11.13
C GLU A 422 20.80 -6.99 -11.55
N ASP A 423 21.49 -7.68 -10.66
CA ASP A 423 22.80 -8.24 -10.92
C ASP A 423 22.74 -9.30 -12.04
N GLY A 424 23.79 -9.40 -12.84
CA GLY A 424 23.83 -10.32 -13.98
C GLY A 424 22.95 -9.94 -15.15
N GLY A 425 22.34 -8.75 -15.15
CA GLY A 425 21.64 -8.16 -16.31
C GLY A 425 20.21 -8.59 -16.48
N GLY A 426 19.56 -9.19 -15.48
CA GLY A 426 18.19 -9.53 -15.71
C GLY A 426 17.42 -10.17 -14.57
N THR A 427 16.14 -10.24 -14.79
CA THR A 427 15.15 -10.91 -13.96
C THR A 427 14.49 -12.02 -14.78
N HIS A 428 13.91 -12.99 -14.11
CA HIS A 428 13.07 -14.01 -14.75
C HIS A 428 11.65 -13.51 -15.08
N LYS A 429 11.34 -12.25 -14.80
CA LYS A 429 10.01 -11.67 -15.06
C LYS A 429 9.89 -11.28 -16.54
N THR A 430 8.79 -11.64 -17.16
CA THR A 430 8.51 -11.36 -18.56
C THR A 430 8.33 -9.86 -18.87
N THR A 431 8.08 -9.05 -17.82
CA THR A 431 7.91 -7.59 -17.94
C THR A 431 9.21 -6.80 -17.84
N VAL A 432 10.34 -7.49 -17.59
CA VAL A 432 11.67 -6.86 -17.47
C VAL A 432 12.60 -7.54 -18.43
N GLU A 433 13.07 -6.81 -19.41
CA GLU A 433 14.07 -7.28 -20.35
C GLU A 433 15.50 -7.25 -19.79
N ARG A 434 16.42 -7.91 -20.46
CA ARG A 434 17.84 -7.90 -20.09
C ARG A 434 18.37 -6.46 -20.07
N HIS A 435 19.13 -6.11 -19.04
CA HIS A 435 19.64 -4.77 -18.82
C HIS A 435 20.98 -4.80 -18.07
N LYS A 436 21.64 -3.67 -17.99
CA LYS A 436 22.78 -3.43 -17.10
C LYS A 436 22.37 -2.55 -15.93
N GLN A 437 23.09 -2.66 -14.83
CA GLN A 437 22.90 -1.81 -13.66
C GLN A 437 23.41 -0.38 -13.93
N LEU A 438 22.79 0.59 -13.24
CA LEU A 438 23.24 1.97 -13.14
C LEU A 438 23.30 2.39 -11.68
N ASP A 439 24.40 2.99 -11.28
CA ASP A 439 24.51 3.71 -10.02
C ASP A 439 23.82 5.08 -10.18
N VAL A 440 22.72 5.26 -9.47
CA VAL A 440 21.89 6.47 -9.49
C VAL A 440 22.11 7.24 -8.19
N ARG A 441 22.47 8.50 -8.27
CA ARG A 441 22.52 9.39 -7.11
C ARG A 441 21.08 9.63 -6.62
N VAL A 442 20.90 9.54 -5.31
CA VAL A 442 19.62 9.83 -4.66
C VAL A 442 19.84 10.72 -3.44
N THR A 443 19.01 11.72 -3.28
CA THR A 443 19.00 12.57 -2.08
C THR A 443 18.01 11.99 -1.08
N ILE A 444 18.47 11.76 0.15
CA ILE A 444 17.61 11.32 1.26
C ILE A 444 16.66 12.45 1.62
N SER A 445 15.39 12.19 1.55
CA SER A 445 14.34 13.20 1.70
C SER A 445 13.31 12.79 2.77
N PRO A 446 12.56 13.76 3.33
CA PRO A 446 11.50 13.45 4.28
C PRO A 446 10.43 12.54 3.68
N VAL A 447 9.73 11.82 4.55
CA VAL A 447 8.53 11.05 4.21
C VAL A 447 7.36 11.54 5.08
N PRO A 448 6.22 11.96 4.48
CA PRO A 448 5.93 12.14 3.05
C PRO A 448 6.88 13.13 2.35
N TYR A 449 7.16 12.91 1.07
CA TYR A 449 7.99 13.82 0.28
C TYR A 449 7.31 15.17 0.04
N SER A 450 6.04 15.13 -0.35
CA SER A 450 5.25 16.32 -0.61
C SER A 450 5.09 17.17 0.66
N ARG A 451 5.54 18.42 0.60
CA ARG A 451 5.39 19.38 1.71
C ARG A 451 3.93 19.64 2.04
N VAL A 452 3.07 19.75 1.03
CA VAL A 452 1.63 19.96 1.22
C VAL A 452 1.04 18.83 2.05
N VAL A 453 1.44 17.58 1.77
CA VAL A 453 0.98 16.42 2.53
C VAL A 453 1.45 16.47 3.99
N ARG A 454 2.72 16.80 4.23
CA ARG A 454 3.25 16.91 5.60
C ARG A 454 2.53 17.96 6.44
N ASP A 455 2.25 19.12 5.81
CA ASP A 455 1.75 20.29 6.54
C ASP A 455 0.23 20.26 6.73
N THR A 456 -0.53 19.66 5.83
CA THR A 456 -1.99 19.85 5.76
C THR A 456 -2.84 18.59 5.78
N TYR A 457 -2.26 17.41 5.60
CA TYR A 457 -3.04 16.18 5.42
C TYR A 457 -4.06 15.89 6.53
N THR A 458 -3.64 15.98 7.79
CA THR A 458 -4.53 15.71 8.93
C THR A 458 -5.50 16.84 9.24
N GLU A 459 -5.18 18.07 8.82
CA GLU A 459 -6.01 19.26 9.03
C GLU A 459 -7.07 19.39 7.92
N GLY A 460 -6.76 18.86 6.73
CA GLY A 460 -7.64 18.88 5.58
C GLY A 460 -8.07 20.30 5.19
N TRP A 461 -9.32 20.47 4.78
CA TRP A 461 -9.88 21.77 4.36
C TRP A 461 -10.11 22.80 5.48
N ARG A 462 -9.84 22.47 6.74
CA ARG A 462 -10.01 23.41 7.87
C ARG A 462 -9.11 24.63 7.77
N LYS A 463 -7.89 24.49 7.23
CA LYS A 463 -7.00 25.64 6.99
C LYS A 463 -7.37 26.48 5.77
N ALA A 464 -7.97 25.89 4.75
CA ALA A 464 -8.38 26.61 3.54
C ALA A 464 -9.50 27.65 3.80
N GLN A 465 -10.20 27.55 4.93
CA GLN A 465 -11.25 28.51 5.33
C GLN A 465 -10.73 29.72 6.12
N SER A 466 -9.46 29.73 6.50
CA SER A 466 -8.83 30.79 7.32
C SER A 466 -7.75 31.59 6.59
N ALA A 467 -7.62 31.43 5.27
CA ALA A 467 -6.69 32.21 4.44
C ALA A 467 -7.49 33.18 3.52
#